data_ae503793b7db27ea55b65c7f9728a137
#
_entry.id   ae503793b7db27ea55b65c7f9728a137
#
_cell.length_a   1.000
_cell.length_b   1.000
_cell.length_c   1.000
_cell.angle_alpha   90.00
_cell.angle_beta   90.00
_cell.angle_gamma   90.00
#
_symmetry.space_group_name_H-M   'P 1'
#
loop_
_entity.id
_entity.type
_entity.pdbx_description
1 polymer ?
#
loop_
_entity_poly.entity_id
_entity_poly.type
_entity_poly.pdbx_seq_one_letter_code
_entity_poly.pdbx_strand_id
1 'polypeptide(L)'
;MTPTYALDTFTEYAKQILTSNVQLEAVTDLAKTLLEFADPRNDVEHPSCSSGLLITDGKVFLAELPTGNKKGKPHQYDLPKGHVENDGESVKDAAFREALEETGYNWNKYYNDAHGIFRKQVPFRKGNNLMLYRINLKELPSLTSYSCKSYFHDPKKNAAMPEACSYEYLPLKEIGKWLWPEFDKTFKREGIKF
;
A
#
# COMPACT_ATOMS: atom_id res chain seq x y z
N MET A 1 -32.50 0.67 -3.14
CA MET A 1 -31.71 1.88 -2.76
C MET A 1 -30.39 1.76 -3.47
N THR A 2 -30.03 2.73 -4.29
CA THR A 2 -28.78 2.72 -5.02
C THR A 2 -27.62 2.96 -4.05
N PRO A 3 -26.44 2.35 -4.24
CA PRO A 3 -25.26 2.52 -3.37
C PRO A 3 -24.87 3.99 -3.12
N THR A 4 -25.15 4.88 -4.06
CA THR A 4 -24.86 6.30 -4.01
C THR A 4 -25.56 7.02 -2.83
N TYR A 5 -26.81 6.68 -2.53
CA TYR A 5 -27.56 7.33 -1.43
C TYR A 5 -26.98 7.01 -0.05
N ALA A 6 -26.46 5.83 0.16
CA ALA A 6 -25.84 5.45 1.43
C ALA A 6 -24.51 6.20 1.63
N LEU A 7 -23.74 6.39 0.57
CA LEU A 7 -22.46 7.08 0.58
C LEU A 7 -22.61 8.57 0.91
N ASP A 8 -23.58 9.25 0.28
CA ASP A 8 -23.86 10.67 0.53
C ASP A 8 -24.28 10.90 1.97
N THR A 9 -25.14 10.04 2.49
CA THR A 9 -25.61 10.13 3.89
C THR A 9 -24.46 9.92 4.88
N PHE A 10 -23.56 8.97 4.62
CA PHE A 10 -22.37 8.70 5.43
C PHE A 10 -21.39 9.87 5.42
N THR A 11 -21.18 10.47 4.27
CA THR A 11 -20.29 11.63 4.09
C THR A 11 -20.79 12.84 4.88
N GLU A 12 -22.10 13.13 4.84
CA GLU A 12 -22.68 14.23 5.59
C GLU A 12 -22.63 13.98 7.10
N TYR A 13 -22.84 12.74 7.55
CA TYR A 13 -22.75 12.38 8.97
C TYR A 13 -21.31 12.53 9.50
N ALA A 14 -20.32 12.10 8.71
CA ALA A 14 -18.90 12.26 9.07
C ALA A 14 -18.50 13.75 9.15
N LYS A 15 -18.99 14.60 8.24
CA LYS A 15 -18.79 16.07 8.31
C LYS A 15 -19.41 16.67 9.57
N GLN A 16 -20.62 16.25 9.96
CA GLN A 16 -21.27 16.71 11.18
C GLN A 16 -20.48 16.33 12.44
N ILE A 17 -19.93 15.12 12.51
CA ILE A 17 -19.06 14.68 13.61
C ILE A 17 -17.81 15.56 13.70
N LEU A 18 -17.16 15.84 12.58
CA LEU A 18 -15.94 16.66 12.52
C LEU A 18 -16.20 18.14 12.89
N THR A 19 -17.39 18.66 12.63
CA THR A 19 -17.77 20.05 12.95
C THR A 19 -18.37 20.20 14.34
N SER A 20 -18.88 19.13 14.95
CA SER A 20 -19.31 19.14 16.33
C SER A 20 -18.09 19.13 17.25
N ASN A 21 -18.02 20.06 18.22
CA ASN A 21 -16.91 20.16 19.20
C ASN A 21 -16.81 18.95 20.16
N VAL A 22 -17.23 17.77 19.73
CA VAL A 22 -17.04 16.53 20.47
C VAL A 22 -15.60 16.07 20.25
N GLN A 23 -14.70 16.52 21.10
CA GLN A 23 -13.28 16.13 21.13
C GLN A 23 -13.10 14.71 21.66
N LEU A 24 -13.56 13.72 20.91
CA LEU A 24 -13.06 12.36 21.06
C LEU A 24 -12.14 12.10 19.88
N GLU A 25 -10.85 12.10 20.14
CA GLU A 25 -9.78 11.90 19.14
C GLU A 25 -10.05 10.66 18.26
N ALA A 26 -10.50 9.57 18.88
CA ALA A 26 -10.90 8.35 18.19
C ALA A 26 -12.09 8.52 17.22
N VAL A 27 -13.07 9.38 17.58
CA VAL A 27 -14.23 9.66 16.71
C VAL A 27 -13.84 10.56 15.55
N THR A 28 -12.92 11.49 15.79
CA THR A 28 -12.39 12.38 14.76
C THR A 28 -11.57 11.58 13.75
N ASP A 29 -10.75 10.66 14.22
CA ASP A 29 -9.93 9.80 13.34
C ASP A 29 -10.79 8.81 12.56
N LEU A 30 -11.84 8.24 13.19
CA LEU A 30 -12.80 7.42 12.48
C LEU A 30 -13.57 8.22 11.42
N ALA A 31 -14.03 9.42 11.73
CA ALA A 31 -14.73 10.28 10.78
C ALA A 31 -13.85 10.71 9.62
N LYS A 32 -12.57 11.04 9.87
CA LYS A 32 -11.59 11.28 8.81
C LYS A 32 -11.42 10.05 7.94
N THR A 33 -11.22 8.90 8.56
CA THR A 33 -11.08 7.62 7.86
C THR A 33 -12.29 7.35 6.97
N LEU A 34 -13.52 7.54 7.49
CA LEU A 34 -14.76 7.34 6.73
C LEU A 34 -14.91 8.32 5.57
N LEU A 35 -14.60 9.61 5.76
CA LEU A 35 -14.59 10.60 4.67
C LEU A 35 -13.57 10.23 3.60
N GLU A 36 -12.49 9.73 4.04
CA GLU A 36 -11.42 9.26 3.19
C GLU A 36 -11.84 8.00 2.40
N PHE A 37 -12.59 7.05 2.96
CA PHE A 37 -13.17 5.90 2.24
C PHE A 37 -14.34 6.29 1.33
N ALA A 38 -15.06 7.36 1.66
CA ALA A 38 -16.20 7.84 0.90
C ALA A 38 -15.84 8.77 -0.28
N ASP A 39 -14.53 9.06 -0.50
CA ASP A 39 -14.12 9.83 -1.68
C ASP A 39 -14.26 8.96 -2.94
N PRO A 40 -15.26 9.22 -3.82
CA PRO A 40 -15.48 8.42 -5.03
C PRO A 40 -14.27 8.42 -5.98
N ARG A 41 -13.31 9.35 -5.79
CA ARG A 41 -12.05 9.36 -6.55
C ARG A 41 -11.09 8.24 -6.15
N ASN A 42 -11.36 7.54 -5.03
CA ASN A 42 -10.56 6.40 -4.58
C ASN A 42 -10.89 5.11 -5.34
N ASP A 43 -12.07 5.04 -5.96
CA ASP A 43 -12.54 3.88 -6.71
C ASP A 43 -12.44 4.09 -8.23
N VAL A 44 -12.01 5.28 -8.69
CA VAL A 44 -11.92 5.59 -10.12
C VAL A 44 -10.53 5.19 -10.62
N GLU A 45 -10.54 4.29 -11.58
CA GLU A 45 -9.41 3.89 -12.41
C GLU A 45 -8.64 5.10 -12.95
N HIS A 46 -7.42 5.26 -12.47
CA HIS A 46 -6.45 6.09 -13.16
C HIS A 46 -5.49 5.17 -13.92
N PRO A 47 -5.43 5.26 -15.26
CA PRO A 47 -4.60 4.39 -16.10
C PRO A 47 -3.09 4.48 -15.81
N SER A 48 -2.68 5.26 -14.84
CA SER A 48 -1.30 5.41 -14.39
C SER A 48 -1.17 5.27 -12.87
N CYS A 49 -2.07 4.54 -12.21
CA CYS A 49 -2.02 4.31 -10.77
C CYS A 49 -1.32 2.98 -10.47
N SER A 50 -0.41 3.00 -9.51
CA SER A 50 0.12 1.80 -8.86
C SER A 50 -0.46 1.70 -7.46
N SER A 51 -0.61 0.48 -6.97
CA SER A 51 -1.06 0.20 -5.62
C SER A 51 -0.12 -0.75 -4.91
N GLY A 52 0.04 -0.60 -3.60
CA GLY A 52 0.94 -1.44 -2.82
C GLY A 52 0.47 -1.67 -1.40
N LEU A 53 1.09 -2.66 -0.75
CA LEU A 53 0.74 -3.11 0.58
C LEU A 53 1.92 -3.03 1.54
N LEU A 54 1.82 -2.18 2.58
CA LEU A 54 2.74 -2.16 3.71
C LEU A 54 2.28 -3.17 4.76
N ILE A 55 3.05 -4.24 4.92
CA ILE A 55 2.78 -5.34 5.84
C ILE A 55 3.71 -5.20 7.05
N THR A 56 3.17 -5.06 8.26
CA THR A 56 3.95 -4.75 9.46
C THR A 56 3.33 -5.35 10.73
N ASP A 57 4.14 -5.51 11.78
CA ASP A 57 3.71 -5.77 13.16
C ASP A 57 3.83 -4.52 14.06
N GLY A 58 4.09 -3.35 13.45
CA GLY A 58 4.32 -2.10 14.16
C GLY A 58 5.78 -1.86 14.58
N LYS A 59 6.66 -2.85 14.47
CA LYS A 59 8.10 -2.74 14.76
C LYS A 59 8.95 -2.90 13.52
N VAL A 60 8.61 -3.89 12.70
CA VAL A 60 9.25 -4.19 11.42
C VAL A 60 8.22 -4.22 10.31
N PHE A 61 8.67 -4.12 9.06
CA PHE A 61 7.83 -4.27 7.88
C PHE A 61 8.44 -5.30 6.93
N LEU A 62 7.59 -5.95 6.14
CA LEU A 62 8.02 -6.82 5.06
C LEU A 62 8.58 -5.96 3.93
N ALA A 63 9.84 -6.17 3.63
CA ALA A 63 10.54 -5.58 2.51
C ALA A 63 10.91 -6.68 1.52
N GLU A 64 10.72 -6.43 0.26
CA GLU A 64 11.20 -7.27 -0.83
C GLU A 64 12.46 -6.69 -1.45
N LEU A 65 13.37 -7.56 -1.85
CA LEU A 65 14.56 -7.18 -2.59
C LEU A 65 14.30 -7.43 -4.08
N PRO A 66 14.11 -6.37 -4.90
CA PRO A 66 13.96 -6.52 -6.33
C PRO A 66 15.17 -7.21 -6.97
N THR A 67 14.93 -8.03 -7.97
CA THR A 67 15.98 -8.73 -8.68
C THR A 67 16.99 -7.75 -9.30
N GLY A 68 18.26 -8.00 -9.02
CA GLY A 68 19.37 -7.12 -9.43
C GLY A 68 19.81 -6.11 -8.37
N ASN A 69 19.05 -5.92 -7.31
CA ASN A 69 19.41 -5.06 -6.19
C ASN A 69 20.32 -5.78 -5.18
N LYS A 70 20.95 -4.99 -4.30
CA LYS A 70 21.96 -5.49 -3.35
C LYS A 70 21.39 -5.60 -1.94
N LYS A 71 21.37 -6.82 -1.41
CA LYS A 71 20.94 -7.11 -0.04
C LYS A 71 21.72 -6.30 0.99
N GLY A 72 21.02 -5.82 2.03
CA GLY A 72 21.62 -5.07 3.15
C GLY A 72 22.11 -3.67 2.81
N LYS A 73 21.76 -3.13 1.65
CA LYS A 73 22.11 -1.76 1.25
C LYS A 73 20.90 -0.84 1.33
N PRO A 74 21.09 0.42 1.78
CA PRO A 74 20.04 1.43 1.76
C PRO A 74 19.46 1.62 0.36
N HIS A 75 18.17 1.95 0.30
CA HIS A 75 17.46 2.28 -0.93
C HIS A 75 17.47 1.17 -2.00
N GLN A 76 17.55 -0.08 -1.57
CA GLN A 76 17.55 -1.24 -2.47
C GLN A 76 16.29 -2.10 -2.35
N TYR A 77 15.45 -1.82 -1.37
CA TYR A 77 14.23 -2.58 -1.11
C TYR A 77 12.99 -1.87 -1.62
N ASP A 78 11.95 -2.63 -1.78
CA ASP A 78 10.63 -2.15 -2.19
C ASP A 78 9.55 -2.75 -1.30
N LEU A 79 8.30 -2.31 -1.50
CA LEU A 79 7.10 -2.92 -0.95
C LEU A 79 6.41 -3.69 -2.06
N PRO A 80 5.66 -4.76 -1.75
CA PRO A 80 4.80 -5.41 -2.72
C PRO A 80 3.84 -4.39 -3.34
N LYS A 81 3.90 -4.19 -4.65
CA LYS A 81 3.13 -3.19 -5.39
C LYS A 81 3.21 -3.37 -6.89
N GLY A 82 2.20 -2.93 -7.59
CA GLY A 82 2.21 -2.87 -9.04
C GLY A 82 1.09 -2.00 -9.61
N HIS A 83 0.83 -2.15 -10.88
CA HIS A 83 -0.15 -1.33 -11.57
C HIS A 83 -1.57 -1.80 -11.29
N VAL A 84 -2.49 -0.84 -11.20
CA VAL A 84 -3.92 -1.14 -11.23
C VAL A 84 -4.30 -1.52 -12.66
N GLU A 85 -4.94 -2.66 -12.85
CA GLU A 85 -5.37 -3.13 -14.15
C GLU A 85 -6.66 -2.42 -14.60
N ASN A 86 -6.77 -2.19 -15.93
CA ASN A 86 -7.90 -1.41 -16.51
C ASN A 86 -9.16 -2.26 -16.74
N ASP A 87 -9.38 -3.30 -15.96
CA ASP A 87 -10.52 -4.21 -16.07
C ASP A 87 -11.62 -4.00 -15.02
N GLY A 88 -11.60 -2.86 -14.34
CA GLY A 88 -12.51 -2.54 -13.22
C GLY A 88 -11.94 -2.94 -11.86
N GLU A 89 -10.65 -3.23 -11.79
CA GLU A 89 -9.97 -3.56 -10.54
C GLU A 89 -9.94 -2.33 -9.62
N SER A 90 -10.35 -2.49 -8.35
CA SER A 90 -10.18 -1.42 -7.37
C SER A 90 -8.71 -1.26 -6.98
N VAL A 91 -8.33 -0.05 -6.57
CA VAL A 91 -6.96 0.24 -6.11
C VAL A 91 -6.54 -0.66 -4.95
N LYS A 92 -7.48 -1.00 -4.07
CA LYS A 92 -7.24 -1.91 -2.94
C LYS A 92 -7.06 -3.35 -3.39
N ASP A 93 -7.87 -3.81 -4.36
CA ASP A 93 -7.74 -5.16 -4.92
C ASP A 93 -6.38 -5.32 -5.60
N ALA A 94 -5.94 -4.31 -6.37
CA ALA A 94 -4.62 -4.27 -6.98
C ALA A 94 -3.49 -4.43 -5.94
N ALA A 95 -3.56 -3.72 -4.79
CA ALA A 95 -2.55 -3.86 -3.74
C ALA A 95 -2.46 -5.31 -3.20
N PHE A 96 -3.60 -5.98 -3.06
CA PHE A 96 -3.66 -7.35 -2.56
C PHE A 96 -3.27 -8.39 -3.61
N ARG A 97 -3.63 -8.17 -4.88
CA ARG A 97 -3.20 -8.99 -6.01
C ARG A 97 -1.69 -8.95 -6.18
N GLU A 98 -1.12 -7.74 -6.26
CA GLU A 98 0.33 -7.54 -6.38
C GLU A 98 1.08 -8.16 -5.19
N ALA A 99 0.59 -7.95 -3.96
CA ALA A 99 1.20 -8.58 -2.79
C ALA A 99 1.15 -10.11 -2.83
N LEU A 100 0.09 -10.72 -3.39
CA LEU A 100 0.02 -12.15 -3.62
C LEU A 100 1.02 -12.59 -4.70
N GLU A 101 1.13 -11.87 -5.80
CA GLU A 101 2.01 -12.20 -6.92
C GLU A 101 3.48 -12.07 -6.54
N GLU A 102 3.85 -11.00 -5.87
CA GLU A 102 5.23 -10.74 -5.48
C GLU A 102 5.68 -11.53 -4.26
N THR A 103 4.78 -11.86 -3.30
CA THR A 103 5.14 -12.64 -2.10
C THR A 103 4.71 -14.11 -2.14
N GLY A 104 3.78 -14.48 -3.02
CA GLY A 104 3.16 -15.81 -3.05
C GLY A 104 2.28 -16.14 -1.84
N TYR A 105 2.11 -15.20 -0.91
CA TYR A 105 1.31 -15.37 0.31
C TYR A 105 -0.06 -14.71 0.15
N ASN A 106 -1.13 -15.44 0.54
CA ASN A 106 -2.48 -14.91 0.44
C ASN A 106 -2.81 -13.97 1.62
N TRP A 107 -2.83 -12.67 1.32
CA TRP A 107 -3.12 -11.59 2.26
C TRP A 107 -4.60 -11.27 2.39
N ASN A 108 -5.49 -11.84 1.56
CA ASN A 108 -6.93 -11.51 1.51
C ASN A 108 -7.66 -11.66 2.84
N LYS A 109 -7.18 -12.55 3.73
CA LYS A 109 -7.75 -12.67 5.09
C LYS A 109 -7.63 -11.41 5.94
N TYR A 110 -6.76 -10.48 5.54
CA TYR A 110 -6.55 -9.18 6.22
C TYR A 110 -7.12 -8.01 5.42
N TYR A 111 -7.90 -8.30 4.37
CA TYR A 111 -8.40 -7.27 3.47
C TYR A 111 -9.20 -6.18 4.20
N ASN A 112 -10.07 -6.60 5.14
CA ASN A 112 -10.90 -5.67 5.91
C ASN A 112 -10.10 -4.88 6.95
N ASP A 113 -8.93 -5.37 7.36
CA ASP A 113 -8.03 -4.72 8.33
C ASP A 113 -7.05 -3.75 7.64
N ALA A 114 -7.07 -3.70 6.32
CA ALA A 114 -6.18 -2.82 5.56
C ALA A 114 -6.69 -1.39 5.54
N HIS A 115 -5.83 -0.47 5.98
CA HIS A 115 -6.10 0.97 6.00
C HIS A 115 -5.26 1.69 4.95
N GLY A 116 -5.87 2.63 4.20
CA GLY A 116 -5.17 3.50 3.29
C GLY A 116 -4.25 4.46 4.05
N ILE A 117 -2.96 4.50 3.67
CA ILE A 117 -1.98 5.44 4.24
C ILE A 117 -1.89 6.69 3.38
N PHE A 118 -1.91 6.51 2.07
CA PHE A 118 -1.88 7.59 1.09
C PHE A 118 -3.15 7.61 0.28
N ARG A 119 -3.62 8.83 0.05
CA ARG A 119 -4.76 9.10 -0.80
C ARG A 119 -4.53 10.19 -1.80
N LYS A 120 -3.41 10.89 -1.71
CA LYS A 120 -3.03 11.85 -2.74
C LYS A 120 -2.29 11.12 -3.83
N GLN A 121 -2.66 11.45 -5.06
CA GLN A 121 -1.87 11.14 -6.23
C GLN A 121 -0.49 11.76 -6.03
N VAL A 122 0.46 10.92 -5.67
CA VAL A 122 1.84 11.34 -5.51
C VAL A 122 2.57 10.87 -6.76
N PRO A 123 3.21 11.77 -7.51
CA PRO A 123 4.02 11.35 -8.65
C PRO A 123 5.06 10.32 -8.18
N PHE A 124 4.89 9.08 -8.60
CA PHE A 124 5.77 7.99 -8.33
C PHE A 124 6.33 7.50 -9.65
N ARG A 125 7.66 7.51 -9.82
CA ARG A 125 8.36 7.12 -11.05
C ARG A 125 7.66 7.61 -12.33
N LYS A 126 8.15 8.65 -12.97
CA LYS A 126 7.67 9.19 -14.26
C LYS A 126 6.18 9.63 -14.29
N GLY A 127 5.65 10.10 -13.18
CA GLY A 127 4.28 10.60 -13.11
C GLY A 127 3.22 9.57 -12.76
N ASN A 128 3.60 8.32 -12.48
CA ASN A 128 2.67 7.35 -11.91
C ASN A 128 2.33 7.71 -10.47
N ASN A 129 1.08 7.51 -10.10
CA ASN A 129 0.59 7.69 -8.74
C ASN A 129 0.70 6.37 -7.97
N LEU A 130 0.99 6.44 -6.67
CA LEU A 130 0.99 5.27 -5.80
C LEU A 130 -0.04 5.44 -4.70
N MET A 131 -0.93 4.45 -4.59
CA MET A 131 -1.81 4.28 -3.44
C MET A 131 -1.20 3.21 -2.53
N LEU A 132 -1.06 3.50 -1.24
CA LEU A 132 -0.46 2.56 -0.29
C LEU A 132 -1.46 2.22 0.80
N TYR A 133 -1.68 0.93 1.00
CA TYR A 133 -2.45 0.37 2.10
C TYR A 133 -1.52 -0.22 3.16
N ARG A 134 -1.98 -0.24 4.40
CA ARG A 134 -1.25 -0.84 5.53
C ARG A 134 -2.10 -1.89 6.22
N ILE A 135 -1.49 -3.02 6.52
CA ILE A 135 -2.01 -4.01 7.46
C ILE A 135 -1.07 -4.14 8.65
N ASN A 136 -1.66 -4.18 9.86
CA ASN A 136 -0.94 -4.42 11.11
C ASN A 136 -1.28 -5.83 11.60
N LEU A 137 -0.26 -6.66 11.73
CA LEU A 137 -0.38 -8.03 12.17
C LEU A 137 0.13 -8.17 13.61
N LYS A 138 -0.47 -9.05 14.38
CA LYS A 138 0.08 -9.42 15.70
C LYS A 138 1.39 -10.19 15.57
N GLU A 139 1.48 -10.99 14.52
CA GLU A 139 2.64 -11.83 14.21
C GLU A 139 2.81 -11.91 12.70
N LEU A 140 4.03 -11.70 12.24
CA LEU A 140 4.37 -11.78 10.82
C LEU A 140 4.67 -13.25 10.45
N PRO A 141 4.26 -13.69 9.24
CA PRO A 141 4.60 -15.02 8.75
C PRO A 141 6.12 -15.25 8.67
N SER A 142 6.58 -16.51 8.70
CA SER A 142 7.99 -16.80 8.45
C SER A 142 8.42 -16.31 7.07
N LEU A 143 9.64 -15.77 6.94
CA LEU A 143 10.22 -15.37 5.66
C LEU A 143 10.30 -16.52 4.65
N THR A 144 10.36 -17.76 5.11
CA THR A 144 10.32 -18.96 4.26
C THR A 144 8.96 -19.22 3.62
N SER A 145 7.91 -18.53 4.05
CA SER A 145 6.57 -18.63 3.48
C SER A 145 6.41 -17.81 2.20
N TYR A 146 7.40 -16.98 1.84
CA TYR A 146 7.32 -16.11 0.69
C TYR A 146 8.05 -16.68 -0.52
N SER A 147 7.40 -16.54 -1.68
CA SER A 147 7.96 -16.98 -2.96
C SER A 147 7.34 -16.15 -4.09
N CYS A 148 8.14 -15.32 -4.71
CA CYS A 148 7.68 -14.48 -5.82
C CYS A 148 7.13 -15.35 -6.97
N LYS A 149 5.94 -14.98 -7.44
CA LYS A 149 5.26 -15.61 -8.59
C LYS A 149 5.14 -14.66 -9.78
N SER A 150 5.57 -13.41 -9.60
CA SER A 150 5.64 -12.42 -10.65
C SER A 150 7.03 -12.44 -11.31
N TYR A 151 7.07 -12.40 -12.65
CA TYR A 151 8.30 -12.52 -13.42
C TYR A 151 8.33 -11.49 -14.53
N PHE A 152 9.52 -10.93 -14.76
CA PHE A 152 9.80 -10.10 -15.93
C PHE A 152 10.81 -10.78 -16.84
N HIS A 153 10.80 -10.44 -18.13
CA HIS A 153 11.80 -10.90 -19.07
C HIS A 153 13.03 -10.00 -19.01
N ASP A 154 14.19 -10.56 -18.62
CA ASP A 154 15.48 -9.86 -18.69
C ASP A 154 16.09 -10.07 -20.08
N PRO A 155 16.11 -9.04 -20.95
CA PRO A 155 16.63 -9.18 -22.31
C PRO A 155 18.13 -9.44 -22.35
N LYS A 156 18.89 -9.08 -21.31
CA LYS A 156 20.34 -9.31 -21.24
C LYS A 156 20.65 -10.78 -20.93
N LYS A 157 19.81 -11.42 -20.15
CA LYS A 157 19.96 -12.84 -19.79
C LYS A 157 19.13 -13.75 -20.67
N ASN A 158 18.24 -13.18 -21.47
CA ASN A 158 17.22 -13.90 -22.25
C ASN A 158 16.46 -14.93 -21.38
N ALA A 159 16.06 -14.53 -20.19
CA ALA A 159 15.43 -15.39 -19.19
C ALA A 159 14.32 -14.66 -18.43
N ALA A 160 13.32 -15.42 -17.98
CA ALA A 160 12.34 -14.94 -17.02
C ALA A 160 13.00 -14.86 -15.64
N MET A 161 12.94 -13.68 -15.03
CA MET A 161 13.50 -13.41 -13.70
C MET A 161 12.37 -13.02 -12.75
N PRO A 162 12.37 -13.50 -11.49
CA PRO A 162 11.39 -13.07 -10.53
C PRO A 162 11.55 -11.57 -10.23
N GLU A 163 10.46 -10.86 -9.99
CA GLU A 163 10.50 -9.44 -9.64
C GLU A 163 11.18 -9.22 -8.30
N ALA A 164 10.85 -10.04 -7.29
CA ALA A 164 11.55 -10.09 -6.01
C ALA A 164 12.40 -11.36 -5.88
N CYS A 165 13.65 -11.20 -5.46
CA CYS A 165 14.59 -12.32 -5.28
C CYS A 165 14.79 -12.73 -3.82
N SER A 166 14.42 -11.91 -2.84
CA SER A 166 14.40 -12.26 -1.42
C SER A 166 13.54 -11.29 -0.62
N TYR A 167 13.28 -11.66 0.64
CA TYR A 167 12.45 -10.90 1.58
C TYR A 167 13.20 -10.72 2.90
N GLU A 168 12.94 -9.58 3.56
CA GLU A 168 13.48 -9.27 4.88
C GLU A 168 12.45 -8.53 5.72
N TYR A 169 12.52 -8.70 7.03
CA TYR A 169 11.83 -7.86 7.98
C TYR A 169 12.77 -6.74 8.43
N LEU A 170 12.49 -5.53 8.02
CA LEU A 170 13.31 -4.36 8.28
C LEU A 170 12.64 -3.42 9.29
N PRO A 171 13.41 -2.67 10.11
CA PRO A 171 12.85 -1.77 11.11
C PRO A 171 11.91 -0.74 10.50
N LEU A 172 10.65 -0.71 10.95
CA LEU A 172 9.63 0.20 10.43
C LEU A 172 10.02 1.67 10.62
N LYS A 173 10.63 2.03 11.76
CA LYS A 173 11.13 3.38 12.03
C LYS A 173 12.23 3.85 11.08
N GLU A 174 12.85 2.94 10.33
CA GLU A 174 13.90 3.21 9.36
C GLU A 174 13.43 3.01 7.91
N ILE A 175 12.11 2.90 7.68
CA ILE A 175 11.53 2.55 6.37
C ILE A 175 12.07 3.46 5.24
N GLY A 176 12.22 4.74 5.47
CA GLY A 176 12.78 5.69 4.49
C GLY A 176 14.25 5.42 4.12
N LYS A 177 15.01 4.76 5.01
CA LYS A 177 16.40 4.36 4.73
C LYS A 177 16.46 3.16 3.77
N TRP A 178 15.50 2.24 3.88
CA TRP A 178 15.54 0.96 3.18
C TRP A 178 14.85 1.01 1.82
N LEU A 179 13.68 1.67 1.76
CA LEU A 179 12.93 1.82 0.52
C LEU A 179 13.58 2.84 -0.42
N TRP A 180 13.17 2.81 -1.68
CA TRP A 180 13.59 3.80 -2.67
C TRP A 180 13.42 5.24 -2.16
N PRO A 181 14.30 6.19 -2.52
CA PRO A 181 14.28 7.56 -2.01
C PRO A 181 12.95 8.30 -2.21
N GLU A 182 12.17 7.90 -3.22
CA GLU A 182 10.86 8.46 -3.51
C GLU A 182 9.86 8.17 -2.40
N PHE A 183 9.92 7.01 -1.74
CA PHE A 183 9.09 6.69 -0.58
C PHE A 183 9.43 7.60 0.60
N ASP A 184 10.70 7.77 0.93
CA ASP A 184 11.13 8.62 2.04
C ASP A 184 10.69 10.08 1.84
N LYS A 185 10.88 10.62 0.62
CA LYS A 185 10.39 11.96 0.25
C LYS A 185 8.89 12.08 0.41
N THR A 186 8.16 11.04 0.01
CA THR A 186 6.71 11.01 0.09
C THR A 186 6.24 10.95 1.55
N PHE A 187 6.78 10.05 2.36
CA PHE A 187 6.43 9.94 3.78
C PHE A 187 6.66 11.26 4.52
N LYS A 188 7.80 11.92 4.29
CA LYS A 188 8.11 13.21 4.88
C LYS A 188 7.15 14.30 4.45
N ARG A 189 6.84 14.38 3.15
CA ARG A 189 5.92 15.38 2.61
C ARG A 189 4.50 15.23 3.14
N GLU A 190 4.00 13.99 3.24
CA GLU A 190 2.66 13.69 3.73
C GLU A 190 2.59 13.61 5.27
N GLY A 191 3.70 13.88 5.97
CA GLY A 191 3.76 13.89 7.43
C GLY A 191 3.54 12.51 8.06
N ILE A 192 3.78 11.43 7.30
CA ILE A 192 3.57 10.06 7.77
C ILE A 192 4.72 9.68 8.69
N LYS A 193 4.37 9.27 9.90
CA LYS A 193 5.29 8.77 10.92
C LYS A 193 5.00 7.31 11.20
N PHE A 194 6.05 6.53 11.34
CA PHE A 194 5.99 5.12 11.67
C PHE A 194 6.65 4.85 13.03
#